data_f8f1626172948f9fdb706d60fc2694b8
#
_entry.id   f8f1626172948f9fdb706d60fc2694b8
#
_cell.length_a   1.000
_cell.length_b   1.000
_cell.length_c   1.000
_cell.angle_alpha   90.00
_cell.angle_beta   90.00
_cell.angle_gamma   90.00
#
_symmetry.space_group_name_H-M   'P 1'
#
loop_
_entity.id
_entity.type
_entity.pdbx_description
1 polymer ?
#
loop_
_entity_poly.entity_id
_entity_poly.type
_entity_poly.pdbx_seq_one_letter_code
_entity_poly.pdbx_strand_id
1 'polypeptide(L)'
;GRAMYERITSNKRRSALLVILFFGLIAALAALLGAATGMGRAGFVLAVVLSTVLTLASYYASDSIVLAISRAKPARREDYPQLVNAVEGLTIAAGLPQPPRAYVIDDTAPNAFASGRNPGKAVVCVTTGLLAKLDRAELEGVVAHEMSHIKNYDVRLQTVVVVMVGVVALLSDWILRSFF
;
A
#
# COMPACT_ATOMS: atom_id res chain seq x y z
N GLY A 1 14.59 21.47 -6.48
CA GLY A 1 13.72 21.65 -5.29
C GLY A 1 12.25 21.83 -5.61
N ARG A 2 11.83 22.83 -6.40
CA ARG A 2 10.38 23.13 -6.65
C ARG A 2 9.61 21.96 -7.26
N ALA A 3 10.12 21.32 -8.29
CA ALA A 3 9.44 20.22 -8.98
C ALA A 3 9.15 19.00 -8.05
N MET A 4 10.01 18.73 -7.09
CA MET A 4 9.82 17.65 -6.11
C MET A 4 8.71 17.99 -5.11
N TYR A 5 8.66 19.22 -4.61
CA TYR A 5 7.59 19.66 -3.71
C TYR A 5 6.22 19.65 -4.40
N GLU A 6 6.16 20.03 -5.67
CA GLU A 6 4.93 19.98 -6.47
C GLU A 6 4.43 18.53 -6.66
N ARG A 7 5.34 17.57 -6.90
CA ARG A 7 5.00 16.14 -6.98
C ARG A 7 4.47 15.59 -5.66
N ILE A 8 5.15 15.87 -4.55
CA ILE A 8 4.71 15.44 -3.20
C ILE A 8 3.31 15.98 -2.90
N THR A 9 3.06 17.27 -3.14
CA THR A 9 1.75 17.90 -2.90
C THR A 9 0.69 17.32 -3.81
N SER A 10 1.00 17.11 -5.08
CA SER A 10 0.09 16.47 -6.05
C SER A 10 -0.27 15.05 -5.63
N ASN A 11 0.70 14.22 -5.25
CA ASN A 11 0.46 12.84 -4.83
C ASN A 11 -0.35 12.76 -3.54
N LYS A 12 -0.08 13.62 -2.55
CA LYS A 12 -0.89 13.72 -1.34
C LYS A 12 -2.34 14.10 -1.66
N ARG A 13 -2.55 15.08 -2.54
CA ARG A 13 -3.88 15.53 -2.97
C ARG A 13 -4.63 14.45 -3.74
N ARG A 14 -3.97 13.78 -4.67
CA ARG A 14 -4.55 12.65 -5.44
C ARG A 14 -4.93 11.49 -4.53
N SER A 15 -4.07 11.12 -3.57
CA SER A 15 -4.38 10.09 -2.59
C SER A 15 -5.60 10.47 -1.73
N ALA A 16 -5.68 11.72 -1.25
CA ALA A 16 -6.83 12.18 -0.49
C ALA A 16 -8.13 12.15 -1.32
N LEU A 17 -8.06 12.60 -2.57
CA LEU A 17 -9.21 12.57 -3.50
C LEU A 17 -9.70 11.14 -3.72
N LEU A 18 -8.79 10.18 -3.95
CA LEU A 18 -9.15 8.77 -4.12
C LEU A 18 -9.80 8.19 -2.88
N VAL A 19 -9.30 8.50 -1.67
CA VAL A 19 -9.94 8.05 -0.41
C VAL A 19 -11.36 8.60 -0.29
N ILE A 20 -11.58 9.87 -0.63
CA ILE A 20 -12.91 10.49 -0.61
C ILE A 20 -13.84 9.84 -1.64
N LEU A 21 -13.37 9.63 -2.86
CA LEU A 21 -14.14 8.97 -3.91
C LEU A 21 -14.51 7.52 -3.54
N PHE A 22 -13.55 6.80 -2.94
CA PHE A 22 -13.78 5.45 -2.46
C PHE A 22 -14.83 5.39 -1.35
N PHE A 23 -14.72 6.30 -0.37
CA PHE A 23 -15.73 6.44 0.67
C PHE A 23 -17.12 6.68 0.06
N GLY A 24 -17.23 7.60 -0.90
CA GLY A 24 -18.48 7.90 -1.60
C GLY A 24 -19.03 6.68 -2.34
N LEU A 25 -18.19 5.91 -3.02
CA LEU A 25 -18.57 4.69 -3.72
C LEU A 25 -19.14 3.63 -2.75
N ILE A 26 -18.42 3.34 -1.67
CA ILE A 26 -18.86 2.35 -0.68
C ILE A 26 -20.17 2.81 0.00
N ALA A 27 -20.26 4.09 0.35
CA ALA A 27 -21.49 4.65 0.92
C ALA A 27 -22.69 4.54 -0.04
N ALA A 28 -22.48 4.83 -1.33
CA ALA A 28 -23.52 4.70 -2.35
C ALA A 28 -23.98 3.25 -2.55
N LEU A 29 -23.04 2.31 -2.66
CA LEU A 29 -23.35 0.88 -2.78
C LEU A 29 -24.13 0.37 -1.56
N ALA A 30 -23.69 0.74 -0.36
CA ALA A 30 -24.34 0.33 0.86
C ALA A 30 -25.73 0.98 1.03
N ALA A 31 -25.92 2.24 0.57
CA ALA A 31 -27.23 2.88 0.53
C ALA A 31 -28.20 2.20 -0.43
N LEU A 32 -27.71 1.79 -1.62
CA LEU A 32 -28.50 1.03 -2.60
C LEU A 32 -28.95 -0.32 -2.03
N LEU A 33 -28.05 -1.06 -1.38
CA LEU A 33 -28.37 -2.33 -0.73
C LEU A 33 -29.35 -2.13 0.43
N GLY A 34 -29.19 -1.11 1.24
CA GLY A 34 -30.13 -0.76 2.31
C GLY A 34 -31.53 -0.42 1.80
N ALA A 35 -31.64 0.27 0.66
CA ALA A 35 -32.91 0.54 -0.01
C ALA A 35 -33.54 -0.74 -0.56
N ALA A 36 -32.76 -1.60 -1.22
CA ALA A 36 -33.21 -2.86 -1.80
C ALA A 36 -33.71 -3.85 -0.73
N THR A 37 -33.14 -3.83 0.47
CA THR A 37 -33.52 -4.71 1.59
C THR A 37 -34.65 -4.15 2.46
N GLY A 38 -35.18 -2.96 2.15
CA GLY A 38 -36.25 -2.32 2.92
C GLY A 38 -35.81 -1.75 4.29
N MET A 39 -34.52 -1.68 4.58
CA MET A 39 -34.00 -1.18 5.87
C MET A 39 -34.16 0.33 6.08
N GLY A 40 -34.53 1.10 5.06
CA GLY A 40 -34.82 2.52 5.16
C GLY A 40 -33.67 3.34 5.78
N ARG A 41 -34.02 4.22 6.73
CA ARG A 41 -33.02 5.10 7.41
C ARG A 41 -31.95 4.32 8.20
N ALA A 42 -32.33 3.21 8.81
CA ALA A 42 -31.40 2.35 9.57
C ALA A 42 -30.34 1.75 8.64
N GLY A 43 -30.73 1.27 7.46
CA GLY A 43 -29.81 0.78 6.43
C GLY A 43 -28.84 1.84 5.96
N PHE A 44 -29.30 3.07 5.75
CA PHE A 44 -28.43 4.20 5.38
C PHE A 44 -27.39 4.53 6.46
N VAL A 45 -27.79 4.62 7.74
CA VAL A 45 -26.87 4.89 8.85
C VAL A 45 -25.84 3.78 8.97
N LEU A 46 -26.28 2.51 8.92
CA LEU A 46 -25.37 1.35 8.95
C LEU A 46 -24.38 1.38 7.79
N ALA A 47 -24.85 1.74 6.60
CA ALA A 47 -24.02 1.89 5.41
C ALA A 47 -22.92 2.93 5.58
N VAL A 48 -23.26 4.10 6.10
CA VAL A 48 -22.30 5.19 6.35
C VAL A 48 -21.26 4.77 7.40
N VAL A 49 -21.70 4.17 8.49
CA VAL A 49 -20.79 3.68 9.55
C VAL A 49 -19.85 2.61 8.99
N LEU A 50 -20.37 1.61 8.30
CA LEU A 50 -19.59 0.52 7.74
C LEU A 50 -18.59 1.03 6.69
N SER A 51 -19.01 1.92 5.78
CA SER A 51 -18.11 2.52 4.78
C SER A 51 -17.00 3.35 5.41
N THR A 52 -17.30 4.07 6.49
CA THR A 52 -16.29 4.83 7.24
C THR A 52 -15.28 3.89 7.87
N VAL A 53 -15.72 2.87 8.57
CA VAL A 53 -14.85 1.88 9.23
C VAL A 53 -13.98 1.17 8.20
N LEU A 54 -14.55 0.67 7.10
CA LEU A 54 -13.81 -0.01 6.04
C LEU A 54 -12.78 0.90 5.36
N THR A 55 -13.14 2.14 5.07
CA THR A 55 -12.22 3.11 4.45
C THR A 55 -11.05 3.43 5.39
N LEU A 56 -11.31 3.69 6.66
CA LEU A 56 -10.26 3.94 7.64
C LEU A 56 -9.40 2.71 7.86
N ALA A 57 -9.99 1.53 8.07
CA ALA A 57 -9.26 0.28 8.24
C ALA A 57 -8.35 0.00 7.03
N SER A 58 -8.87 0.13 5.81
CA SER A 58 -8.10 -0.05 4.58
C SER A 58 -6.95 0.93 4.47
N TYR A 59 -7.17 2.20 4.80
CA TYR A 59 -6.13 3.21 4.76
C TYR A 59 -5.04 2.98 5.82
N TYR A 60 -5.43 2.65 7.06
CA TYR A 60 -4.46 2.48 8.16
C TYR A 60 -3.76 1.13 8.15
N ALA A 61 -4.39 0.08 7.64
CA ALA A 61 -3.83 -1.26 7.55
C ALA A 61 -3.18 -1.57 6.18
N SER A 62 -3.11 -0.59 5.27
CA SER A 62 -2.67 -0.80 3.89
C SER A 62 -1.31 -1.48 3.75
N ASP A 63 -0.31 -1.08 4.55
CA ASP A 63 1.01 -1.70 4.57
C ASP A 63 0.94 -3.15 5.05
N SER A 64 0.20 -3.43 6.12
CA SER A 64 0.02 -4.78 6.65
C SER A 64 -0.74 -5.69 5.69
N ILE A 65 -1.74 -5.17 4.98
CA ILE A 65 -2.51 -5.91 3.98
C ILE A 65 -1.61 -6.31 2.81
N VAL A 66 -0.81 -5.39 2.29
CA VAL A 66 0.13 -5.68 1.19
C VAL A 66 1.15 -6.74 1.61
N LEU A 67 1.73 -6.62 2.81
CA LEU A 67 2.67 -7.61 3.33
C LEU A 67 2.04 -9.00 3.52
N ALA A 68 0.80 -9.06 4.01
CA ALA A 68 0.08 -10.32 4.20
C ALA A 68 -0.25 -11.01 2.86
N ILE A 69 -0.76 -10.26 1.88
CA ILE A 69 -1.08 -10.79 0.54
C ILE A 69 0.19 -11.29 -0.15
N SER A 70 1.29 -10.55 -0.04
CA SER A 70 2.58 -10.89 -0.63
C SER A 70 3.33 -11.98 0.16
N ARG A 71 2.83 -12.43 1.32
CA ARG A 71 3.51 -13.36 2.23
C ARG A 71 4.93 -12.92 2.56
N ALA A 72 5.15 -11.61 2.64
CA ALA A 72 6.44 -11.02 2.89
C ALA A 72 6.91 -11.29 4.32
N LYS A 73 8.16 -11.70 4.50
CA LYS A 73 8.80 -11.95 5.78
C LYS A 73 9.81 -10.84 6.08
N PRO A 74 9.95 -10.39 7.34
CA PRO A 74 10.96 -9.39 7.69
C PRO A 74 12.36 -9.86 7.29
N ALA A 75 13.10 -8.99 6.61
CA ALA A 75 14.50 -9.25 6.28
C ALA A 75 15.36 -9.09 7.55
N ARG A 76 15.83 -10.18 8.10
CA ARG A 76 16.77 -10.14 9.21
C ARG A 76 18.19 -9.87 8.70
N ARG A 77 18.98 -9.14 9.47
CA ARG A 77 20.36 -8.82 9.10
C ARG A 77 21.23 -10.07 8.99
N GLU A 78 20.95 -11.08 9.81
CA GLU A 78 21.66 -12.35 9.77
C GLU A 78 21.47 -13.10 8.46
N ASP A 79 20.25 -13.02 7.87
CA ASP A 79 19.87 -13.76 6.66
C ASP A 79 20.13 -12.94 5.38
N TYR A 80 19.90 -11.60 5.46
CA TYR A 80 19.93 -10.70 4.30
C TYR A 80 20.75 -9.43 4.56
N PRO A 81 22.04 -9.53 4.93
CA PRO A 81 22.86 -8.38 5.32
C PRO A 81 23.01 -7.34 4.22
N GLN A 82 23.11 -7.77 2.96
CA GLN A 82 23.24 -6.86 1.81
C GLN A 82 22.02 -5.98 1.64
N LEU A 83 20.81 -6.55 1.73
CA LEU A 83 19.55 -5.80 1.62
C LEU A 83 19.40 -4.79 2.76
N VAL A 84 19.61 -5.25 4.00
CA VAL A 84 19.48 -4.38 5.17
C VAL A 84 20.47 -3.22 5.12
N ASN A 85 21.73 -3.49 4.76
CA ASN A 85 22.77 -2.47 4.63
C ASN A 85 22.47 -1.47 3.49
N ALA A 86 21.96 -1.96 2.35
CA ALA A 86 21.54 -1.10 1.24
C ALA A 86 20.41 -0.16 1.66
N VAL A 87 19.37 -0.69 2.34
CA VAL A 87 18.24 0.12 2.82
C VAL A 87 18.70 1.18 3.82
N GLU A 88 19.54 0.83 4.78
CA GLU A 88 20.06 1.78 5.78
C GLU A 88 20.97 2.86 5.16
N GLY A 89 21.92 2.46 4.32
CA GLY A 89 22.84 3.39 3.67
C GLY A 89 22.11 4.38 2.75
N LEU A 90 21.17 3.88 1.96
CA LEU A 90 20.38 4.71 1.06
C LEU A 90 19.35 5.59 1.79
N THR A 91 18.93 5.22 2.98
CA THR A 91 18.08 6.07 3.84
C THR A 91 18.77 7.38 4.15
N ILE A 92 20.04 7.32 4.51
CA ILE A 92 20.86 8.49 4.79
C ILE A 92 21.04 9.33 3.52
N ALA A 93 21.41 8.70 2.41
CA ALA A 93 21.59 9.37 1.13
C ALA A 93 20.32 10.05 0.61
N ALA A 94 19.15 9.41 0.79
CA ALA A 94 17.86 9.96 0.39
C ALA A 94 17.32 11.03 1.35
N GLY A 95 17.87 11.16 2.56
CA GLY A 95 17.40 12.08 3.59
C GLY A 95 16.02 11.68 4.11
N LEU A 96 15.73 10.39 4.22
CA LEU A 96 14.51 9.88 4.83
C LEU A 96 14.62 9.95 6.36
N PRO A 97 13.49 10.15 7.07
CA PRO A 97 13.51 10.33 8.53
C PRO A 97 13.90 9.06 9.30
N GLN A 98 13.68 7.90 8.69
CA GLN A 98 14.05 6.59 9.24
C GLN A 98 14.13 5.55 8.13
N PRO A 99 14.86 4.45 8.32
CA PRO A 99 14.94 3.39 7.33
C PRO A 99 13.57 2.73 7.14
N PRO A 100 13.12 2.53 5.89
CA PRO A 100 11.99 1.67 5.60
C PRO A 100 12.25 0.27 6.14
N ARG A 101 11.21 -0.41 6.58
CA ARG A 101 11.33 -1.82 6.98
C ARG A 101 11.56 -2.68 5.74
N ALA A 102 12.61 -3.50 5.75
CA ALA A 102 12.94 -4.41 4.66
C ALA A 102 12.21 -5.74 4.84
N TYR A 103 11.66 -6.27 3.76
CA TYR A 103 10.98 -7.56 3.71
C TYR A 103 11.45 -8.37 2.52
N VAL A 104 11.41 -9.70 2.65
CA VAL A 104 11.72 -10.64 1.57
C VAL A 104 10.50 -11.50 1.29
N ILE A 105 10.24 -11.70 0.00
CA ILE A 105 9.17 -12.54 -0.52
C ILE A 105 9.83 -13.77 -1.15
N ASP A 106 9.38 -14.96 -0.76
CA ASP A 106 9.84 -16.22 -1.32
C ASP A 106 9.18 -16.45 -2.69
N ASP A 107 9.79 -15.86 -3.72
CA ASP A 107 9.36 -15.94 -5.11
C ASP A 107 10.60 -15.94 -6.01
N THR A 108 10.64 -16.84 -6.98
CA THR A 108 11.73 -16.97 -7.96
C THR A 108 11.70 -15.89 -9.04
N ALA A 109 10.56 -15.25 -9.27
CA ALA A 109 10.45 -14.13 -10.19
C ALA A 109 11.18 -12.91 -9.61
N PRO A 110 12.12 -12.26 -10.34
CA PRO A 110 12.82 -11.08 -9.83
C PRO A 110 11.88 -9.89 -9.76
N ASN A 111 11.63 -9.42 -8.55
CA ASN A 111 10.77 -8.26 -8.32
C ASN A 111 11.18 -7.51 -7.06
N ALA A 112 10.92 -6.20 -7.04
CA ALA A 112 11.00 -5.35 -5.87
C ALA A 112 9.87 -4.33 -5.91
N PHE A 113 9.39 -3.90 -4.77
CA PHE A 113 8.45 -2.81 -4.66
C PHE A 113 8.52 -2.14 -3.29
N ALA A 114 8.10 -0.89 -3.23
CA ALA A 114 7.88 -0.18 -1.99
C ALA A 114 6.36 -0.08 -1.70
N SER A 115 6.00 -0.05 -0.43
CA SER A 115 4.64 0.19 0.02
C SER A 115 4.63 1.06 1.28
N GLY A 116 3.50 1.70 1.56
CA GLY A 116 3.33 2.49 2.77
C GLY A 116 2.66 3.84 2.55
N ARG A 117 2.01 4.34 3.58
CA ARG A 117 1.23 5.60 3.52
C ARG A 117 2.06 6.87 3.73
N ASN A 118 3.26 6.75 4.26
CA ASN A 118 4.22 7.85 4.41
C ASN A 118 5.63 7.29 4.61
N PRO A 119 6.69 8.12 4.46
CA PRO A 119 8.08 7.68 4.61
C PRO A 119 8.41 6.99 5.94
N GLY A 120 7.78 7.41 7.06
CA GLY A 120 7.99 6.80 8.37
C GLY A 120 7.24 5.47 8.60
N LYS A 121 6.40 5.05 7.66
CA LYS A 121 5.64 3.79 7.67
C LYS A 121 5.91 2.96 6.41
N ALA A 122 6.93 3.34 5.64
CA ALA A 122 7.26 2.66 4.39
C ALA A 122 7.91 1.30 4.64
N VAL A 123 7.69 0.41 3.68
CA VAL A 123 8.34 -0.89 3.59
C VAL A 123 8.94 -1.04 2.19
N VAL A 124 10.05 -1.77 2.10
CA VAL A 124 10.66 -2.20 0.84
C VAL A 124 10.63 -3.72 0.82
N CYS A 125 10.03 -4.28 -0.21
CA CYS A 125 9.90 -5.71 -0.41
C CYS A 125 10.75 -6.14 -1.61
N VAL A 126 11.50 -7.22 -1.46
CA VAL A 126 12.37 -7.77 -2.50
C VAL A 126 12.15 -9.28 -2.58
N THR A 127 12.09 -9.86 -3.76
CA THR A 127 11.96 -11.31 -3.92
C THR A 127 13.30 -12.02 -3.78
N THR A 128 13.26 -13.29 -3.35
CA THR A 128 14.45 -14.17 -3.33
C THR A 128 15.06 -14.32 -4.73
N GLY A 129 14.23 -14.34 -5.77
CA GLY A 129 14.70 -14.39 -7.16
C GLY A 129 15.47 -13.15 -7.60
N LEU A 130 15.12 -11.96 -7.09
CA LEU A 130 15.89 -10.74 -7.34
C LEU A 130 17.23 -10.77 -6.59
N LEU A 131 17.21 -11.13 -5.32
CA LEU A 131 18.43 -11.24 -4.50
C LEU A 131 19.43 -12.25 -5.03
N ALA A 132 18.96 -13.33 -5.68
CA ALA A 132 19.80 -14.33 -6.30
C ALA A 132 20.46 -13.87 -7.61
N LYS A 133 19.87 -12.87 -8.28
CA LYS A 133 20.31 -12.42 -9.61
C LYS A 133 21.19 -11.18 -9.58
N LEU A 134 20.99 -10.30 -8.61
CA LEU A 134 21.64 -9.00 -8.55
C LEU A 134 22.91 -9.06 -7.70
N ASP A 135 23.94 -8.38 -8.16
CA ASP A 135 25.08 -8.04 -7.33
C ASP A 135 24.72 -6.90 -6.34
N ARG A 136 25.67 -6.56 -5.47
CA ARG A 136 25.46 -5.52 -4.47
C ARG A 136 25.11 -4.16 -5.07
N ALA A 137 25.81 -3.75 -6.14
CA ALA A 137 25.63 -2.43 -6.73
C ALA A 137 24.28 -2.35 -7.48
N GLU A 138 23.90 -3.42 -8.16
CA GLU A 138 22.59 -3.56 -8.82
C GLU A 138 21.45 -3.53 -7.80
N LEU A 139 21.61 -4.25 -6.68
CA LEU A 139 20.61 -4.25 -5.59
C LEU A 139 20.46 -2.85 -4.97
N GLU A 140 21.58 -2.14 -4.71
CA GLU A 140 21.57 -0.76 -4.24
C GLU A 140 20.84 0.16 -5.24
N GLY A 141 21.02 -0.03 -6.54
CA GLY A 141 20.30 0.69 -7.59
C GLY A 141 18.79 0.49 -7.55
N VAL A 142 18.35 -0.76 -7.42
CA VAL A 142 16.90 -1.09 -7.30
C VAL A 142 16.32 -0.51 -6.01
N VAL A 143 16.98 -0.69 -4.87
CA VAL A 143 16.52 -0.14 -3.59
C VAL A 143 16.46 1.38 -3.63
N ALA A 144 17.43 2.04 -4.27
CA ALA A 144 17.43 3.50 -4.43
C ALA A 144 16.23 3.97 -5.27
N HIS A 145 15.87 3.21 -6.31
CA HIS A 145 14.70 3.49 -7.12
C HIS A 145 13.42 3.43 -6.26
N GLU A 146 13.22 2.37 -5.50
CA GLU A 146 12.07 2.22 -4.61
C GLU A 146 12.02 3.31 -3.54
N MET A 147 13.18 3.69 -2.97
CA MET A 147 13.24 4.78 -2.01
C MET A 147 12.89 6.15 -2.60
N SER A 148 13.12 6.37 -3.89
CA SER A 148 12.70 7.59 -4.57
C SER A 148 11.17 7.72 -4.58
N HIS A 149 10.46 6.63 -4.78
CA HIS A 149 9.00 6.58 -4.72
C HIS A 149 8.47 6.85 -3.31
N ILE A 150 9.13 6.30 -2.27
CA ILE A 150 8.80 6.60 -0.86
C ILE A 150 8.92 8.09 -0.59
N LYS A 151 10.04 8.71 -0.98
CA LYS A 151 10.31 10.13 -0.77
C LYS A 151 9.30 11.04 -1.46
N ASN A 152 8.87 10.66 -2.67
CA ASN A 152 7.90 11.41 -3.47
C ASN A 152 6.43 11.17 -3.09
N TYR A 153 6.15 10.27 -2.13
CA TYR A 153 4.79 9.84 -1.75
C TYR A 153 4.01 9.15 -2.89
N ASP A 154 4.69 8.67 -3.93
CA ASP A 154 4.08 7.90 -5.01
C ASP A 154 3.54 6.57 -4.47
N VAL A 155 4.31 5.96 -3.58
CA VAL A 155 3.98 4.71 -2.89
C VAL A 155 2.64 4.82 -2.15
N ARG A 156 2.38 5.96 -1.51
CA ARG A 156 1.09 6.21 -0.85
C ARG A 156 -0.08 6.09 -1.82
N LEU A 157 0.05 6.70 -3.00
CA LEU A 157 -0.99 6.66 -4.03
C LEU A 157 -1.22 5.23 -4.51
N GLN A 158 -0.15 4.52 -4.86
CA GLN A 158 -0.20 3.12 -5.31
C GLN A 158 -0.81 2.20 -4.25
N THR A 159 -0.37 2.30 -3.00
CA THR A 159 -0.87 1.49 -1.89
C THR A 159 -2.36 1.70 -1.68
N VAL A 160 -2.83 2.96 -1.70
CA VAL A 160 -4.26 3.28 -1.59
C VAL A 160 -5.05 2.63 -2.72
N VAL A 161 -4.58 2.72 -3.96
CA VAL A 161 -5.25 2.12 -5.13
C VAL A 161 -5.34 0.59 -5.00
N VAL A 162 -4.26 -0.08 -4.65
CA VAL A 162 -4.23 -1.56 -4.50
C VAL A 162 -5.23 -2.02 -3.45
N VAL A 163 -5.25 -1.36 -2.30
CA VAL A 163 -6.19 -1.71 -1.21
C VAL A 163 -7.63 -1.46 -1.61
N MET A 164 -7.92 -0.35 -2.29
CA MET A 164 -9.27 -0.04 -2.78
C MET A 164 -9.77 -1.08 -3.77
N VAL A 165 -8.94 -1.47 -4.74
CA VAL A 165 -9.27 -2.51 -5.72
C VAL A 165 -9.51 -3.84 -5.02
N GLY A 166 -8.67 -4.20 -4.03
CA GLY A 166 -8.85 -5.41 -3.23
C GLY A 166 -10.18 -5.43 -2.46
N VAL A 167 -10.56 -4.33 -1.82
CA VAL A 167 -11.84 -4.23 -1.11
C VAL A 167 -13.03 -4.34 -2.06
N VAL A 168 -12.98 -3.68 -3.21
CA VAL A 168 -14.05 -3.77 -4.23
C VAL A 168 -14.18 -5.21 -4.73
N ALA A 169 -13.06 -5.89 -5.01
CA ALA A 169 -13.06 -7.28 -5.46
C ALA A 169 -13.68 -8.22 -4.41
N LEU A 170 -13.31 -8.06 -3.14
CA LEU A 170 -13.87 -8.86 -2.03
C LEU A 170 -15.38 -8.62 -1.85
N LEU A 171 -15.82 -7.37 -1.94
CA LEU A 171 -17.24 -7.03 -1.85
C LEU A 171 -18.03 -7.61 -3.04
N SER A 172 -17.47 -7.55 -4.25
CA SER A 172 -18.08 -8.13 -5.44
C SER A 172 -18.22 -9.65 -5.32
N ASP A 173 -17.17 -10.34 -4.87
CA ASP A 173 -17.22 -11.79 -4.65
C ASP A 173 -18.23 -12.16 -3.58
N TRP A 174 -18.28 -11.42 -2.48
CA TRP A 174 -19.27 -11.65 -1.42
C TRP A 174 -20.72 -11.44 -1.91
N ILE A 175 -20.98 -10.37 -2.67
CA ILE A 175 -22.31 -10.12 -3.25
C ILE A 175 -22.71 -11.25 -4.20
N LEU A 176 -21.82 -11.64 -5.12
CA LEU A 176 -22.10 -12.72 -6.07
C LEU A 176 -22.45 -14.03 -5.35
N ARG A 177 -21.68 -14.40 -4.31
CA ARG A 177 -21.95 -15.64 -3.53
C ARG A 177 -23.19 -15.56 -2.64
N SER A 178 -23.63 -14.36 -2.27
CA SER A 178 -24.79 -14.19 -1.39
C SER A 178 -26.11 -14.14 -2.14
N PHE A 179 -26.10 -13.79 -3.43
CA PHE A 179 -27.31 -13.55 -4.23
C PHE A 179 -27.44 -14.46 -5.46
N PHE A 180 -26.41 -15.21 -5.78
CA PHE A 180 -26.35 -16.14 -6.90
C PHE A 180 -25.70 -17.48 -6.53
#